data_3dca742d42a20e8df90f7a984d190db2
#
_entry.id   3dca742d42a20e8df90f7a984d190db2
#
_cell.length_a   1.000
_cell.length_b   1.000
_cell.length_c   1.000
_cell.angle_alpha   90.00
_cell.angle_beta   90.00
_cell.angle_gamma   90.00
#
_symmetry.space_group_name_H-M   'P 1'
#
loop_
_entity.id
_entity.type
_entity.pdbx_description
1 polymer ?
#
loop_
_entity_poly.entity_id
_entity_poly.type
_entity_poly.pdbx_seq_one_letter_code
_entity_poly.pdbx_strand_id
1 'polypeptide(L)'
;MILSSKVIENLLVDFVTDFSISDVYGFNDFIKDFSITYDLPDNMSYLKRVERYDIKKFFPQAKSIVVCIFQYWNNNYEKNYENLILKIKDPFEFLSKKYKLNKDILKIKSKLIARYSLFDDYHKVIKDRLKNVVDELKKIDKTIETNIFVDTSPVFEKLLAAYSGLGFIGRNTLLINPLYGSYLFIGGFFINKEIIGYQKKNLNYKKICDKCRLCEDKCPIKALSNNRLDPLKCVSYWTTHNKDREIPPEIIEKSKYLFGCDICQESCPYNKNPIQKSHLFLLSQK
;
A
#
# COMPACT_ATOMS: atom_id res chain seq x y z
N MET A 1 16.96 26.27 -7.14
CA MET A 1 15.68 26.57 -7.84
C MET A 1 14.55 26.00 -7.01
N ILE A 2 13.45 26.72 -6.91
CA ILE A 2 12.20 26.28 -6.29
C ILE A 2 11.32 25.73 -7.41
N LEU A 3 10.67 24.60 -7.19
CA LEU A 3 9.76 23.98 -8.17
C LEU A 3 8.31 24.41 -7.91
N SER A 4 7.56 24.67 -8.98
CA SER A 4 6.11 24.84 -8.88
C SER A 4 5.41 23.47 -8.79
N SER A 5 4.43 23.35 -7.90
CA SER A 5 3.57 22.17 -7.81
C SER A 5 2.88 21.82 -9.12
N LYS A 6 2.59 22.83 -9.96
CA LYS A 6 1.95 22.63 -11.26
C LYS A 6 2.78 21.80 -12.22
N VAL A 7 4.11 21.86 -12.13
CA VAL A 7 5.01 21.00 -12.90
C VAL A 7 4.82 19.54 -12.50
N ILE A 8 4.78 19.27 -11.19
CA ILE A 8 4.55 17.93 -10.66
C ILE A 8 3.17 17.41 -11.06
N GLU A 9 2.14 18.24 -10.91
CA GLU A 9 0.76 17.92 -11.27
C GLU A 9 0.64 17.50 -12.74
N ASN A 10 1.18 18.30 -13.66
CA ASN A 10 1.13 18.00 -15.09
C ASN A 10 1.82 16.67 -15.45
N LEU A 11 2.87 16.30 -14.73
CA LEU A 11 3.59 15.05 -14.95
C LEU A 11 2.91 13.83 -14.33
N LEU A 12 2.06 14.02 -13.31
CA LEU A 12 1.45 12.91 -12.56
C LEU A 12 0.00 12.63 -12.96
N VAL A 13 -0.75 13.61 -13.46
CA VAL A 13 -2.22 13.55 -13.60
C VAL A 13 -2.73 12.33 -14.35
N ASP A 14 -2.00 11.88 -15.37
CA ASP A 14 -2.38 10.73 -16.19
C ASP A 14 -1.83 9.39 -15.69
N PHE A 15 -0.99 9.39 -14.65
CA PHE A 15 -0.26 8.21 -14.21
C PHE A 15 -0.67 7.70 -12.84
N VAL A 16 -1.34 8.52 -12.04
CA VAL A 16 -1.70 8.19 -10.67
C VAL A 16 -3.20 8.35 -10.42
N THR A 17 -3.72 7.64 -9.45
CA THR A 17 -5.11 7.83 -9.00
C THR A 17 -5.26 9.18 -8.33
N ASP A 18 -4.34 9.50 -7.45
CA ASP A 18 -4.23 10.77 -6.76
C ASP A 18 -2.81 10.96 -6.23
N PHE A 19 -2.43 12.19 -5.92
CA PHE A 19 -1.13 12.49 -5.33
C PHE A 19 -1.22 13.66 -4.36
N SER A 20 -0.20 13.80 -3.54
CA SER A 20 -0.02 14.94 -2.64
C SER A 20 1.45 15.29 -2.48
N ILE A 21 1.71 16.55 -2.14
CA ILE A 21 3.04 17.07 -1.87
C ILE A 21 3.08 17.54 -0.41
N SER A 22 4.18 17.25 0.27
CA SER A 22 4.39 17.66 1.67
C SER A 22 5.86 18.00 1.90
N ASP A 23 6.12 18.74 2.97
CA ASP A 23 7.45 18.93 3.47
C ASP A 23 7.95 17.71 4.26
N VAL A 24 9.27 17.58 4.37
CA VAL A 24 9.92 16.51 5.11
C VAL A 24 9.88 16.74 6.62
N TYR A 25 9.99 18.00 7.04
CA TYR A 25 10.14 18.36 8.46
C TYR A 25 8.88 18.04 9.25
N GLY A 26 7.72 18.47 8.75
CA GLY A 26 6.45 18.20 9.39
C GLY A 26 6.10 16.70 9.46
N PHE A 27 6.61 15.87 8.54
CA PHE A 27 6.45 14.43 8.65
C PHE A 27 7.27 13.84 9.79
N ASN A 28 8.51 14.28 9.97
CA ASN A 28 9.33 13.80 11.08
C ASN A 28 8.70 14.14 12.44
N ASP A 29 8.06 15.31 12.56
CA ASP A 29 7.28 15.66 13.75
C ASP A 29 6.02 14.82 13.91
N PHE A 30 5.29 14.58 12.82
CA PHE A 30 4.09 13.74 12.81
C PHE A 30 4.37 12.30 13.27
N ILE A 31 5.54 11.75 12.92
CA ILE A 31 5.87 10.35 13.22
C ILE A 31 6.51 10.15 14.61
N LYS A 32 6.93 11.22 15.31
CA LYS A 32 7.57 11.10 16.63
C LYS A 32 6.71 10.35 17.64
N ASP A 33 5.39 10.57 17.58
CA ASP A 33 4.43 9.91 18.46
C ASP A 33 4.01 8.51 17.98
N PHE A 34 4.49 8.10 16.80
CA PHE A 34 4.23 6.78 16.26
C PHE A 34 5.24 5.79 16.79
N SER A 35 4.80 4.84 17.58
CA SER A 35 5.63 3.74 18.07
C SER A 35 5.01 2.38 17.75
N ILE A 36 5.85 1.43 17.38
CA ILE A 36 5.46 0.04 17.31
C ILE A 36 5.58 -0.53 18.74
N THR A 37 4.45 -0.64 19.40
CA THR A 37 4.35 -1.00 20.84
C THR A 37 4.09 -2.49 21.09
N TYR A 38 4.11 -3.31 20.05
CA TYR A 38 3.89 -4.76 20.15
C TYR A 38 5.10 -5.53 19.63
N ASP A 39 5.23 -6.76 20.10
CA ASP A 39 6.30 -7.66 19.64
C ASP A 39 6.08 -8.00 18.16
N LEU A 40 7.09 -7.67 17.38
CA LEU A 40 7.12 -8.02 15.95
C LEU A 40 7.78 -9.38 15.78
N PRO A 41 7.30 -10.22 14.87
CA PRO A 41 8.06 -11.38 14.41
C PRO A 41 9.47 -10.96 13.93
N ASP A 42 10.47 -11.81 14.12
CA ASP A 42 11.88 -11.49 13.79
C ASP A 42 12.06 -11.02 12.35
N ASN A 43 11.32 -11.64 11.40
CA ASN A 43 11.34 -11.29 10.00
C ASN A 43 10.67 -9.94 9.68
N MET A 44 10.08 -9.27 10.70
CA MET A 44 9.53 -7.91 10.61
C MET A 44 10.36 -6.89 11.40
N SER A 45 11.53 -7.27 11.93
CA SER A 45 12.43 -6.37 12.66
C SER A 45 12.87 -5.15 11.85
N TYR A 46 12.84 -5.23 10.51
CA TYR A 46 13.10 -4.11 9.61
C TYR A 46 12.17 -2.90 9.83
N LEU A 47 11.02 -3.09 10.45
CA LEU A 47 10.10 -1.99 10.80
C LEU A 47 10.65 -1.09 11.91
N LYS A 48 11.65 -1.56 12.68
CA LYS A 48 12.32 -0.78 13.74
C LYS A 48 13.51 0.05 13.23
N ARG A 49 13.82 0.00 11.93
CA ARG A 49 14.93 0.76 11.35
C ARG A 49 14.70 2.26 11.51
N VAL A 50 15.75 2.96 11.93
CA VAL A 50 15.70 4.41 12.24
C VAL A 50 15.36 5.27 11.03
N GLU A 51 15.73 4.83 9.83
CA GLU A 51 15.43 5.53 8.57
C GLU A 51 13.91 5.63 8.33
N ARG A 52 13.11 4.73 8.90
CA ARG A 52 11.64 4.77 8.81
C ARG A 52 11.05 5.91 9.65
N TYR A 53 11.76 6.35 10.67
CA TYR A 53 11.33 7.39 11.61
C TYR A 53 11.97 8.74 11.32
N ASP A 54 12.99 8.77 10.46
CA ASP A 54 13.70 9.98 10.08
C ASP A 54 14.09 9.93 8.60
N ILE A 55 13.33 10.65 7.78
CA ILE A 55 13.56 10.71 6.33
C ILE A 55 14.95 11.21 6.00
N LYS A 56 15.50 12.13 6.82
CA LYS A 56 16.84 12.69 6.60
C LYS A 56 17.96 11.64 6.72
N LYS A 57 17.75 10.57 7.48
CA LYS A 57 18.69 9.43 7.52
C LYS A 57 18.60 8.57 6.27
N PHE A 58 17.43 8.52 5.63
CA PHE A 58 17.26 7.80 4.37
C PHE A 58 17.68 8.63 3.15
N PHE A 59 17.32 9.91 3.12
CA PHE A 59 17.67 10.84 2.04
C PHE A 59 18.00 12.24 2.64
N PRO A 60 19.27 12.52 2.99
CA PRO A 60 19.68 13.71 3.75
C PRO A 60 19.30 15.04 3.09
N GLN A 61 19.34 15.12 1.76
CA GLN A 61 19.02 16.34 1.00
C GLN A 61 17.52 16.51 0.72
N ALA A 62 16.66 15.63 1.18
CA ALA A 62 15.21 15.74 0.97
C ALA A 62 14.67 17.08 1.51
N LYS A 63 13.86 17.78 0.71
CA LYS A 63 13.12 18.98 1.07
C LYS A 63 11.63 18.80 0.95
N SER A 64 11.19 18.10 -0.09
CA SER A 64 9.78 17.79 -0.31
C SER A 64 9.57 16.30 -0.56
N ILE A 65 8.34 15.86 -0.35
CA ILE A 65 7.85 14.52 -0.58
C ILE A 65 6.70 14.61 -1.55
N VAL A 66 6.75 13.81 -2.62
CA VAL A 66 5.62 13.58 -3.51
C VAL A 66 5.11 12.17 -3.23
N VAL A 67 3.89 12.06 -2.72
CA VAL A 67 3.24 10.77 -2.43
C VAL A 67 2.12 10.55 -3.43
N CYS A 68 2.07 9.36 -3.99
CA CYS A 68 1.08 8.95 -4.99
C CYS A 68 0.33 7.71 -4.51
N ILE A 69 -0.96 7.64 -4.81
CA ILE A 69 -1.78 6.44 -4.64
C ILE A 69 -2.24 5.92 -5.99
N PHE A 70 -2.33 4.60 -6.09
CA PHE A 70 -2.67 3.87 -7.30
C PHE A 70 -3.77 2.87 -6.99
N GLN A 71 -5.00 3.15 -7.43
CA GLN A 71 -6.12 2.24 -7.24
C GLN A 71 -5.95 1.01 -8.15
N TYR A 72 -5.78 -0.17 -7.54
CA TYR A 72 -5.58 -1.42 -8.29
C TYR A 72 -6.85 -2.26 -8.44
N TRP A 73 -7.91 -1.96 -7.68
CA TRP A 73 -9.16 -2.70 -7.71
C TRP A 73 -10.38 -1.79 -7.66
N ASN A 74 -11.44 -2.16 -8.37
CA ASN A 74 -12.69 -1.43 -8.43
C ASN A 74 -13.88 -2.36 -8.74
N ASN A 75 -15.09 -1.82 -8.78
CA ASN A 75 -16.32 -2.59 -8.98
C ASN A 75 -16.38 -3.32 -10.33
N ASN A 76 -15.67 -2.86 -11.37
CA ASN A 76 -15.64 -3.54 -12.67
C ASN A 76 -14.81 -4.82 -12.57
N TYR A 77 -13.69 -4.78 -11.85
CA TYR A 77 -12.90 -5.99 -11.57
C TYR A 77 -13.62 -6.93 -10.62
N GLU A 78 -14.34 -6.39 -9.61
CA GLU A 78 -15.09 -7.20 -8.65
C GLU A 78 -16.11 -8.10 -9.31
N LYS A 79 -16.86 -7.59 -10.29
CA LYS A 79 -17.84 -8.37 -11.08
C LYS A 79 -17.22 -9.56 -11.81
N ASN A 80 -15.93 -9.50 -12.08
CA ASN A 80 -15.18 -10.52 -12.81
C ASN A 80 -14.21 -11.33 -11.92
N TYR A 81 -14.14 -11.04 -10.62
CA TYR A 81 -13.14 -11.65 -9.74
C TYR A 81 -13.26 -13.18 -9.71
N GLU A 82 -14.45 -13.71 -9.53
CA GLU A 82 -14.67 -15.18 -9.55
C GLU A 82 -14.25 -15.81 -10.89
N ASN A 83 -14.59 -15.16 -12.00
CA ASN A 83 -14.18 -15.60 -13.33
C ASN A 83 -12.66 -15.55 -13.52
N LEU A 84 -11.99 -14.55 -12.96
CA LEU A 84 -10.52 -14.46 -12.98
C LEU A 84 -9.89 -15.61 -12.19
N ILE A 85 -10.40 -15.90 -11.00
CA ILE A 85 -9.92 -17.03 -10.18
C ILE A 85 -10.19 -18.37 -10.85
N LEU A 86 -11.35 -18.56 -11.47
CA LEU A 86 -11.70 -19.80 -12.18
C LEU A 86 -10.80 -20.08 -13.40
N LYS A 87 -10.29 -19.04 -14.06
CA LYS A 87 -9.33 -19.16 -15.17
C LYS A 87 -7.95 -19.64 -14.72
N ILE A 88 -7.61 -19.47 -13.46
CA ILE A 88 -6.34 -19.95 -12.90
C ILE A 88 -6.48 -21.46 -12.64
N LYS A 89 -5.95 -22.27 -13.56
CA LYS A 89 -6.02 -23.75 -13.47
C LYS A 89 -5.30 -24.27 -12.23
N ASP A 90 -4.09 -23.79 -12.00
CA ASP A 90 -3.27 -24.07 -10.81
C ASP A 90 -2.88 -22.78 -10.11
N PRO A 91 -3.59 -22.39 -9.03
CA PRO A 91 -3.27 -21.21 -8.25
C PRO A 91 -1.87 -21.23 -7.62
N PHE A 92 -1.39 -22.43 -7.26
CA PHE A 92 -0.05 -22.55 -6.67
C PHE A 92 1.03 -22.32 -7.71
N GLU A 93 0.93 -22.93 -8.89
CA GLU A 93 1.87 -22.66 -10.00
C GLU A 93 1.86 -21.18 -10.40
N PHE A 94 0.68 -20.57 -10.51
CA PHE A 94 0.52 -19.15 -10.80
C PHE A 94 1.26 -18.27 -9.80
N LEU A 95 1.11 -18.57 -8.50
CA LEU A 95 1.75 -17.80 -7.42
C LEU A 95 3.26 -18.13 -7.32
N SER A 96 3.66 -19.37 -7.52
CA SER A 96 5.08 -19.78 -7.40
C SER A 96 5.98 -19.12 -8.44
N LYS A 97 5.44 -18.80 -9.62
CA LYS A 97 6.17 -18.03 -10.65
C LYS A 97 6.50 -16.59 -10.23
N LYS A 98 5.71 -16.03 -9.30
CA LYS A 98 5.86 -14.64 -8.85
C LYS A 98 6.51 -14.53 -7.47
N TYR A 99 6.26 -15.47 -6.59
CA TYR A 99 6.58 -15.35 -5.16
C TYR A 99 7.32 -16.59 -4.65
N LYS A 100 8.18 -16.38 -3.68
CA LYS A 100 8.77 -17.49 -2.90
C LYS A 100 7.74 -17.95 -1.87
N LEU A 101 7.00 -18.99 -2.17
CA LEU A 101 5.92 -19.48 -1.31
C LEU A 101 6.45 -20.40 -0.21
N ASN A 102 5.81 -20.36 0.96
CA ASN A 102 5.93 -21.41 1.96
C ASN A 102 5.22 -22.66 1.47
N LYS A 103 5.84 -23.85 1.59
CA LYS A 103 5.26 -25.13 1.14
C LYS A 103 3.95 -25.47 1.84
N ASP A 104 3.76 -25.03 3.08
CA ASP A 104 2.54 -25.30 3.85
C ASP A 104 1.30 -24.60 3.29
N ILE A 105 1.47 -23.60 2.42
CA ILE A 105 0.36 -22.95 1.72
C ILE A 105 -0.50 -23.97 0.94
N LEU A 106 0.10 -25.08 0.47
CA LEU A 106 -0.61 -26.16 -0.22
C LEU A 106 -1.63 -26.88 0.67
N LYS A 107 -1.51 -26.80 1.98
CA LYS A 107 -2.46 -27.36 2.94
C LYS A 107 -3.76 -26.53 2.99
N ILE A 108 -3.74 -25.29 2.51
CA ILE A 108 -4.92 -24.42 2.46
C ILE A 108 -5.78 -24.81 1.27
N LYS A 109 -7.01 -25.28 1.53
CA LYS A 109 -7.92 -25.77 0.47
C LYS A 109 -8.58 -24.67 -0.38
N SER A 110 -8.45 -23.42 0.01
CA SER A 110 -9.04 -22.31 -0.73
C SER A 110 -8.30 -22.02 -2.03
N LYS A 111 -9.05 -21.60 -3.06
CA LYS A 111 -8.49 -21.06 -4.31
C LYS A 111 -8.45 -19.53 -4.34
N LEU A 112 -9.00 -18.85 -3.35
CA LEU A 112 -9.02 -17.37 -3.33
C LEU A 112 -7.60 -16.82 -3.19
N ILE A 113 -7.33 -15.78 -3.95
CA ILE A 113 -6.04 -15.08 -3.99
C ILE A 113 -6.33 -13.60 -3.77
N ALA A 114 -5.57 -12.94 -2.89
CA ALA A 114 -5.75 -11.51 -2.67
C ALA A 114 -5.62 -10.73 -3.97
N ARG A 115 -6.51 -9.76 -4.18
CA ARG A 115 -6.69 -9.04 -5.44
C ARG A 115 -5.42 -8.39 -5.95
N TYR A 116 -4.59 -7.87 -5.04
CA TYR A 116 -3.34 -7.22 -5.42
C TYR A 116 -2.36 -8.14 -6.16
N SER A 117 -2.41 -9.43 -5.89
CA SER A 117 -1.48 -10.41 -6.46
C SER A 117 -1.87 -10.89 -7.86
N LEU A 118 -3.06 -10.54 -8.33
CA LEU A 118 -3.55 -10.89 -9.67
C LEU A 118 -2.91 -10.04 -10.78
N PHE A 119 -2.28 -8.92 -10.43
CA PHE A 119 -1.66 -8.00 -11.38
C PHE A 119 -0.17 -8.28 -11.57
N ASP A 120 0.44 -7.60 -12.53
CA ASP A 120 1.89 -7.58 -12.68
C ASP A 120 2.56 -7.08 -11.40
N ASP A 121 3.88 -7.28 -11.29
CA ASP A 121 4.64 -6.80 -10.16
C ASP A 121 4.51 -5.27 -10.01
N TYR A 122 3.67 -4.85 -9.07
CA TYR A 122 3.38 -3.43 -8.84
C TYR A 122 4.63 -2.64 -8.44
N HIS A 123 5.61 -3.26 -7.81
CA HIS A 123 6.88 -2.61 -7.47
C HIS A 123 7.56 -2.09 -8.72
N LYS A 124 7.64 -2.93 -9.75
CA LYS A 124 8.25 -2.58 -11.03
C LYS A 124 7.38 -1.55 -11.76
N VAL A 125 6.09 -1.80 -11.91
CA VAL A 125 5.18 -0.92 -12.65
C VAL A 125 5.16 0.49 -12.08
N ILE A 126 5.02 0.64 -10.75
CA ILE A 126 4.99 1.95 -10.09
C ILE A 126 6.37 2.62 -10.18
N LYS A 127 7.44 1.87 -9.92
CA LYS A 127 8.81 2.41 -9.98
C LYS A 127 9.15 2.93 -11.36
N ASP A 128 8.81 2.21 -12.42
CA ASP A 128 9.06 2.61 -13.81
C ASP A 128 8.28 3.89 -14.16
N ARG A 129 7.02 4.00 -13.72
CA ARG A 129 6.22 5.21 -13.92
C ARG A 129 6.79 6.42 -13.19
N LEU A 130 7.12 6.27 -11.92
CA LEU A 130 7.72 7.35 -11.13
C LEU A 130 9.09 7.74 -11.66
N LYS A 131 9.86 6.78 -12.20
CA LYS A 131 11.13 7.06 -12.87
C LYS A 131 10.94 7.96 -14.09
N ASN A 132 9.94 7.69 -14.93
CA ASN A 132 9.66 8.55 -16.06
C ASN A 132 9.37 10.00 -15.63
N VAL A 133 8.57 10.18 -14.57
CA VAL A 133 8.30 11.52 -13.99
C VAL A 133 9.59 12.19 -13.51
N VAL A 134 10.43 11.45 -12.79
CA VAL A 134 11.72 11.95 -12.29
C VAL A 134 12.66 12.31 -13.44
N ASP A 135 12.71 11.52 -14.49
CA ASP A 135 13.55 11.78 -15.66
C ASP A 135 13.11 13.08 -16.37
N GLU A 136 11.80 13.34 -16.48
CA GLU A 136 11.29 14.63 -17.00
C GLU A 136 11.66 15.81 -16.08
N LEU A 137 11.56 15.64 -14.77
CA LEU A 137 12.00 16.68 -13.83
C LEU A 137 13.50 17.01 -13.96
N LYS A 138 14.35 16.00 -14.18
CA LYS A 138 15.79 16.18 -14.42
C LYS A 138 16.13 16.86 -15.74
N LYS A 139 15.25 16.81 -16.74
CA LYS A 139 15.40 17.62 -17.97
C LYS A 139 15.19 19.11 -17.68
N ILE A 140 14.29 19.44 -16.76
CA ILE A 140 14.02 20.82 -16.35
C ILE A 140 15.18 21.39 -15.51
N ASP A 141 15.67 20.59 -14.56
CA ASP A 141 16.80 20.99 -13.71
C ASP A 141 17.68 19.78 -13.39
N LYS A 142 18.88 19.76 -13.97
CA LYS A 142 19.86 18.67 -13.80
C LYS A 142 20.37 18.53 -12.36
N THR A 143 20.14 19.51 -11.49
CA THR A 143 20.53 19.47 -10.07
C THR A 143 19.47 18.81 -9.19
N ILE A 144 18.40 18.29 -9.78
CA ILE A 144 17.38 17.55 -9.08
C ILE A 144 17.92 16.15 -8.73
N GLU A 145 17.89 15.88 -7.43
CA GLU A 145 18.14 14.55 -6.88
C GLU A 145 16.85 14.03 -6.24
N THR A 146 16.58 12.75 -6.46
CA THR A 146 15.36 12.12 -5.96
C THR A 146 15.67 10.72 -5.43
N ASN A 147 14.82 10.25 -4.52
CA ASN A 147 14.81 8.87 -4.09
C ASN A 147 13.38 8.33 -4.19
N ILE A 148 13.15 7.39 -5.11
CA ILE A 148 11.84 6.76 -5.34
C ILE A 148 11.60 5.69 -4.28
N PHE A 149 10.41 5.67 -3.69
CA PHE A 149 9.96 4.63 -2.77
C PHE A 149 8.71 3.91 -3.28
N VAL A 150 8.72 2.59 -3.17
CA VAL A 150 7.59 1.69 -3.38
C VAL A 150 7.81 0.46 -2.51
N ASP A 151 7.01 0.25 -1.48
CA ASP A 151 6.95 -0.91 -0.58
C ASP A 151 8.27 -1.30 0.12
N THR A 152 9.31 -1.63 -0.63
CA THR A 152 10.58 -2.13 -0.08
C THR A 152 11.49 -1.05 0.51
N SER A 153 11.17 0.21 0.33
CA SER A 153 11.97 1.32 0.87
C SER A 153 11.82 1.44 2.39
N PRO A 154 12.84 1.92 3.12
CA PRO A 154 12.79 2.05 4.57
C PRO A 154 11.97 3.27 5.00
N VAL A 155 10.73 3.34 4.59
CA VAL A 155 9.77 4.40 4.95
C VAL A 155 8.41 3.81 5.32
N PHE A 156 7.63 4.53 6.10
CA PHE A 156 6.24 4.16 6.41
C PHE A 156 5.28 4.79 5.40
N GLU A 157 5.13 4.19 4.24
CA GLU A 157 4.37 4.72 3.11
C GLU A 157 2.92 5.08 3.47
N LYS A 158 2.23 4.22 4.24
CA LYS A 158 0.87 4.48 4.69
C LYS A 158 0.78 5.74 5.56
N LEU A 159 1.77 5.96 6.43
CA LEU A 159 1.84 7.16 7.26
C LEU A 159 2.22 8.39 6.45
N LEU A 160 3.12 8.26 5.47
CA LEU A 160 3.41 9.34 4.52
C LEU A 160 2.16 9.77 3.75
N ALA A 161 1.38 8.81 3.26
CA ALA A 161 0.15 9.11 2.53
C ALA A 161 -0.91 9.76 3.43
N ALA A 162 -1.06 9.28 4.67
CA ALA A 162 -1.97 9.89 5.65
C ALA A 162 -1.52 11.30 6.03
N TYR A 163 -0.23 11.49 6.33
CA TYR A 163 0.36 12.80 6.60
C TYR A 163 0.13 13.79 5.46
N SER A 164 0.30 13.32 4.22
CA SER A 164 0.12 14.14 3.01
C SER A 164 -1.36 14.40 2.67
N GLY A 165 -2.32 13.87 3.44
CA GLY A 165 -3.74 14.11 3.24
C GLY A 165 -4.38 13.25 2.13
N LEU A 166 -3.75 12.14 1.74
CA LEU A 166 -4.30 11.19 0.76
C LEU A 166 -5.26 10.18 1.37
N GLY A 167 -5.50 10.24 2.66
CA GLY A 167 -6.41 9.37 3.38
C GLY A 167 -6.13 9.33 4.87
N PHE A 168 -6.61 8.30 5.52
CA PHE A 168 -6.38 8.03 6.94
C PHE A 168 -6.08 6.56 7.17
N ILE A 169 -5.45 6.22 8.29
CA ILE A 169 -5.23 4.83 8.67
C ILE A 169 -6.50 4.30 9.32
N GLY A 170 -7.10 3.29 8.70
CA GLY A 170 -8.29 2.64 9.20
C GLY A 170 -8.03 1.64 10.34
N ARG A 171 -9.09 1.10 10.94
CA ARG A 171 -8.99 0.03 11.95
C ARG A 171 -8.31 -1.24 11.43
N ASN A 172 -8.40 -1.47 10.12
CA ASN A 172 -7.69 -2.57 9.43
C ASN A 172 -6.20 -2.26 9.19
N THR A 173 -5.69 -1.16 9.74
CA THR A 173 -4.30 -0.68 9.59
C THR A 173 -3.85 -0.36 8.16
N LEU A 174 -4.80 -0.22 7.24
CA LEU A 174 -4.54 0.18 5.86
C LEU A 174 -4.85 1.67 5.65
N LEU A 175 -4.25 2.26 4.62
CA LEU A 175 -4.66 3.57 4.14
C LEU A 175 -6.07 3.45 3.53
N ILE A 176 -6.97 4.30 3.95
CA ILE A 176 -8.31 4.45 3.39
C ILE A 176 -8.43 5.86 2.81
N ASN A 177 -8.64 5.94 1.50
CA ASN A 177 -9.03 7.18 0.86
C ASN A 177 -10.57 7.21 0.76
N PRO A 178 -11.24 8.29 1.22
CA PRO A 178 -12.70 8.35 1.23
C PRO A 178 -13.36 8.22 -0.14
N LEU A 179 -12.67 8.60 -1.20
CA LEU A 179 -13.17 8.58 -2.57
C LEU A 179 -12.82 7.26 -3.29
N TYR A 180 -11.62 6.72 -3.05
CA TYR A 180 -11.07 5.61 -3.81
C TYR A 180 -11.01 4.28 -3.04
N GLY A 181 -11.43 4.27 -1.76
CA GLY A 181 -11.38 3.08 -0.90
C GLY A 181 -9.99 2.76 -0.38
N SER A 182 -9.72 1.48 -0.13
CA SER A 182 -8.43 0.99 0.42
C SER A 182 -7.67 0.03 -0.50
N TYR A 183 -8.21 -0.28 -1.68
CA TYR A 183 -7.50 -1.08 -2.69
C TYR A 183 -6.49 -0.20 -3.44
N LEU A 184 -5.48 0.27 -2.70
CA LEU A 184 -4.51 1.27 -3.14
C LEU A 184 -3.09 0.75 -2.92
N PHE A 185 -2.25 0.85 -3.96
CA PHE A 185 -0.82 0.87 -3.78
C PHE A 185 -0.35 2.28 -3.49
N ILE A 186 0.77 2.40 -2.80
CA ILE A 186 1.39 3.66 -2.43
C ILE A 186 2.79 3.67 -2.99
N GLY A 187 3.20 4.79 -3.55
CA GLY A 187 4.56 5.05 -3.98
C GLY A 187 4.80 6.55 -4.07
N GLY A 188 6.02 6.93 -4.38
CA GLY A 188 6.35 8.34 -4.49
C GLY A 188 7.85 8.56 -4.58
N PHE A 189 8.26 9.79 -4.37
CA PHE A 189 9.67 10.13 -4.33
C PHE A 189 9.94 11.30 -3.38
N PHE A 190 11.09 11.25 -2.76
CA PHE A 190 11.71 12.39 -2.09
C PHE A 190 12.49 13.20 -3.11
N ILE A 191 12.55 14.50 -2.92
CA ILE A 191 13.26 15.43 -3.81
C ILE A 191 14.03 16.48 -3.02
N ASN A 192 15.23 16.84 -3.51
CA ASN A 192 16.09 17.86 -2.92
C ASN A 192 15.65 19.30 -3.21
N LYS A 193 14.48 19.50 -3.79
CA LYS A 193 13.91 20.82 -4.08
C LYS A 193 12.71 21.09 -3.20
N GLU A 194 12.54 22.35 -2.84
CA GLU A 194 11.29 22.83 -2.26
C GLU A 194 10.25 22.98 -3.37
N ILE A 195 9.06 22.42 -3.14
CA ILE A 195 7.92 22.53 -4.06
C ILE A 195 6.90 23.47 -3.43
N ILE A 196 6.60 24.56 -4.13
CA ILE A 196 5.67 25.61 -3.69
C ILE A 196 4.37 25.60 -4.51
N GLY A 197 3.34 26.26 -3.98
CA GLY A 197 2.05 26.39 -4.67
C GLY A 197 1.14 25.18 -4.52
N TYR A 198 1.51 24.22 -3.67
CA TYR A 198 0.66 23.08 -3.34
C TYR A 198 -0.03 23.30 -1.98
N GLN A 199 -1.34 23.10 -1.96
CA GLN A 199 -2.08 23.06 -0.69
C GLN A 199 -2.27 21.60 -0.30
N LYS A 200 -1.79 21.23 0.89
CA LYS A 200 -2.03 19.91 1.46
C LYS A 200 -3.53 19.62 1.46
N LYS A 201 -3.93 18.50 0.94
CA LYS A 201 -5.34 18.11 0.91
C LYS A 201 -5.87 17.95 2.33
N ASN A 202 -6.82 18.81 2.69
CA ASN A 202 -7.57 18.64 3.93
C ASN A 202 -8.83 17.84 3.59
N LEU A 203 -8.73 16.52 3.67
CA LEU A 203 -9.86 15.65 3.47
C LEU A 203 -10.76 15.70 4.73
N ASN A 204 -11.66 16.68 4.74
CA ASN A 204 -12.64 16.83 5.82
C ASN A 204 -13.76 15.80 5.62
N TYR A 205 -13.62 14.60 6.20
CA TYR A 205 -14.62 13.54 6.12
C TYR A 205 -14.93 12.97 7.50
N LYS A 206 -16.18 12.63 7.71
CA LYS A 206 -16.59 11.88 8.90
C LYS A 206 -15.90 10.52 8.86
N LYS A 207 -15.10 10.23 9.85
CA LYS A 207 -14.48 8.92 10.03
C LYS A 207 -15.54 7.91 10.44
N ILE A 208 -16.21 7.31 9.45
CA ILE A 208 -17.11 6.18 9.68
C ILE A 208 -16.41 5.11 10.51
N CYS A 209 -15.10 5.00 10.31
CA CYS A 209 -14.23 4.03 10.94
C CYS A 209 -14.23 4.11 12.48
N ASP A 210 -14.46 5.28 13.06
CA ASP A 210 -14.40 5.46 14.53
C ASP A 210 -15.45 4.61 15.26
N LYS A 211 -16.63 4.41 14.65
CA LYS A 211 -17.73 3.59 15.21
C LYS A 211 -17.88 2.24 14.51
N CYS A 212 -17.19 2.00 13.40
CA CYS A 212 -17.29 0.79 12.62
C CYS A 212 -16.26 -0.25 13.09
N ARG A 213 -16.67 -1.52 13.19
CA ARG A 213 -15.79 -2.66 13.57
C ARG A 213 -15.86 -3.80 12.58
N LEU A 214 -16.45 -3.61 11.40
CA LEU A 214 -16.69 -4.69 10.44
C LEU A 214 -15.42 -5.46 10.05
N CYS A 215 -14.29 -4.79 9.89
CA CYS A 215 -13.03 -5.46 9.57
C CYS A 215 -12.49 -6.32 10.73
N GLU A 216 -12.69 -5.89 11.99
CA GLU A 216 -12.34 -6.67 13.19
C GLU A 216 -13.28 -7.87 13.34
N ASP A 217 -14.59 -7.65 13.15
CA ASP A 217 -15.62 -8.68 13.34
C ASP A 217 -15.54 -9.79 12.29
N LYS A 218 -15.25 -9.42 11.04
CA LYS A 218 -15.14 -10.33 9.91
C LYS A 218 -13.79 -11.06 9.82
N CYS A 219 -12.76 -10.60 10.53
CA CYS A 219 -11.47 -11.28 10.55
C CYS A 219 -11.61 -12.70 11.13
N PRO A 220 -11.30 -13.76 10.36
CA PRO A 220 -11.59 -15.14 10.76
C PRO A 220 -10.79 -15.59 11.99
N ILE A 221 -9.65 -14.98 12.23
CA ILE A 221 -8.71 -15.31 13.30
C ILE A 221 -8.51 -14.15 14.27
N LYS A 222 -9.35 -13.12 14.19
CA LYS A 222 -9.31 -11.96 15.11
C LYS A 222 -7.93 -11.31 15.20
N ALA A 223 -7.27 -11.18 14.07
CA ALA A 223 -5.97 -10.52 13.97
C ALA A 223 -6.03 -9.00 14.20
N LEU A 224 -7.22 -8.39 14.06
CA LEU A 224 -7.45 -6.96 14.21
C LEU A 224 -8.16 -6.66 15.52
N SER A 225 -7.65 -5.72 16.30
CA SER A 225 -8.21 -5.27 17.57
C SER A 225 -7.71 -3.86 17.91
N ASN A 226 -8.60 -2.96 18.28
CA ASN A 226 -8.24 -1.62 18.78
C ASN A 226 -7.27 -0.84 17.85
N ASN A 227 -7.53 -0.83 16.56
CA ASN A 227 -6.69 -0.21 15.54
C ASN A 227 -5.27 -0.81 15.42
N ARG A 228 -5.09 -2.05 15.87
CA ARG A 228 -3.83 -2.80 15.80
C ARG A 228 -4.01 -4.09 15.03
N LEU A 229 -2.93 -4.52 14.39
CA LEU A 229 -2.84 -5.82 13.72
C LEU A 229 -1.82 -6.68 14.47
N ASP A 230 -2.26 -7.86 14.90
CA ASP A 230 -1.36 -8.93 15.33
C ASP A 230 -0.93 -9.73 14.08
N PRO A 231 0.32 -9.58 13.61
CA PRO A 231 0.76 -10.27 12.40
C PRO A 231 0.74 -11.78 12.56
N LEU A 232 1.01 -12.32 13.77
CA LEU A 232 1.00 -13.77 14.02
C LEU A 232 -0.40 -14.39 13.93
N LYS A 233 -1.45 -13.57 13.94
CA LYS A 233 -2.83 -13.99 13.66
C LYS A 233 -3.30 -13.63 12.26
N CYS A 234 -2.49 -12.97 11.42
CA CYS A 234 -2.92 -12.51 10.11
C CYS A 234 -2.68 -13.55 9.02
N VAL A 235 -3.74 -13.98 8.33
CA VAL A 235 -3.63 -14.88 7.16
C VAL A 235 -2.65 -14.34 6.12
N SER A 236 -2.71 -13.03 5.84
CA SER A 236 -1.81 -12.42 4.86
C SER A 236 -0.35 -12.55 5.29
N TYR A 237 -0.02 -12.31 6.58
CA TYR A 237 1.34 -12.49 7.07
C TYR A 237 1.85 -13.91 6.82
N TRP A 238 1.08 -14.92 7.19
CA TRP A 238 1.49 -16.33 7.05
C TRP A 238 1.62 -16.79 5.61
N THR A 239 0.84 -16.23 4.70
CA THR A 239 0.82 -16.66 3.30
C THR A 239 1.71 -15.82 2.37
N THR A 240 2.18 -14.65 2.81
CA THR A 240 3.00 -13.75 1.97
C THR A 240 4.38 -13.43 2.55
N HIS A 241 4.47 -13.16 3.85
CA HIS A 241 5.71 -12.72 4.51
C HIS A 241 6.47 -13.85 5.18
N ASN A 242 5.74 -14.84 5.70
CA ASN A 242 6.35 -15.97 6.37
C ASN A 242 6.86 -17.00 5.37
N LYS A 243 8.17 -17.17 5.28
CA LYS A 243 8.80 -18.10 4.33
C LYS A 243 9.38 -19.33 5.02
N ASP A 244 9.74 -19.20 6.29
CA ASP A 244 10.62 -20.14 6.98
C ASP A 244 9.94 -20.87 8.16
N ARG A 245 8.72 -20.44 8.54
CA ARG A 245 7.98 -21.06 9.65
C ARG A 245 6.77 -21.85 9.14
N GLU A 246 6.46 -22.93 9.80
CA GLU A 246 5.25 -23.71 9.54
C GLU A 246 4.00 -22.85 9.79
N ILE A 247 3.03 -22.95 8.88
CA ILE A 247 1.76 -22.21 9.02
C ILE A 247 0.93 -22.89 10.11
N PRO A 248 0.48 -22.16 11.16
CA PRO A 248 -0.34 -22.74 12.21
C PRO A 248 -1.60 -23.40 11.67
N PRO A 249 -2.01 -24.57 12.22
CA PRO A 249 -3.21 -25.28 11.79
C PRO A 249 -4.47 -24.41 11.78
N GLU A 250 -4.64 -23.55 12.76
CA GLU A 250 -5.76 -22.62 12.84
C GLU A 250 -5.83 -21.66 11.63
N ILE A 251 -4.68 -21.21 11.14
CA ILE A 251 -4.60 -20.37 9.93
C ILE A 251 -5.05 -21.18 8.71
N ILE A 252 -4.57 -22.41 8.58
CA ILE A 252 -4.91 -23.31 7.46
C ILE A 252 -6.41 -23.59 7.44
N GLU A 253 -7.00 -23.92 8.58
CA GLU A 253 -8.41 -24.29 8.70
C GLU A 253 -9.37 -23.11 8.46
N LYS A 254 -9.05 -21.93 9.01
CA LYS A 254 -9.92 -20.76 8.96
C LYS A 254 -9.69 -19.84 7.76
N SER A 255 -8.59 -20.04 7.01
CA SER A 255 -8.30 -19.21 5.86
C SER A 255 -9.25 -19.48 4.70
N LYS A 256 -9.85 -18.41 4.17
CA LYS A 256 -10.56 -18.40 2.88
C LYS A 256 -9.66 -18.00 1.71
N TYR A 257 -8.38 -17.71 1.98
CA TYR A 257 -7.41 -17.26 1.00
C TYR A 257 -6.20 -18.17 0.97
N LEU A 258 -5.81 -18.60 -0.22
CA LEU A 258 -4.57 -19.33 -0.46
C LEU A 258 -3.36 -18.40 -0.32
N PHE A 259 -3.48 -17.14 -0.76
CA PHE A 259 -2.40 -16.17 -0.76
C PHE A 259 -2.92 -14.75 -0.49
N GLY A 260 -2.28 -14.06 0.46
CA GLY A 260 -2.78 -12.78 0.97
C GLY A 260 -4.12 -12.96 1.69
N CYS A 261 -4.83 -11.86 1.92
CA CYS A 261 -6.18 -11.90 2.49
C CYS A 261 -6.84 -10.53 2.34
N ASP A 262 -8.03 -10.47 1.73
CA ASP A 262 -8.75 -9.21 1.53
C ASP A 262 -9.97 -9.03 2.45
N ILE A 263 -10.25 -9.96 3.38
CA ILE A 263 -11.49 -9.97 4.18
C ILE A 263 -11.73 -8.64 4.89
N CYS A 264 -10.69 -8.04 5.45
CA CYS A 264 -10.79 -6.74 6.14
C CYS A 264 -11.06 -5.58 5.18
N GLN A 265 -10.65 -5.68 3.91
CA GLN A 265 -10.94 -4.71 2.85
C GLN A 265 -12.33 -4.93 2.25
N GLU A 266 -12.72 -6.19 2.00
CA GLU A 266 -14.05 -6.56 1.50
C GLU A 266 -15.16 -6.08 2.44
N SER A 267 -14.94 -6.17 3.75
CA SER A 267 -15.90 -5.72 4.76
C SER A 267 -15.94 -4.21 4.95
N CYS A 268 -15.00 -3.46 4.37
CA CYS A 268 -14.88 -2.02 4.58
C CYS A 268 -15.94 -1.24 3.78
N PRO A 269 -16.76 -0.40 4.43
CA PRO A 269 -17.77 0.41 3.73
C PRO A 269 -17.21 1.34 2.65
N TYR A 270 -15.98 1.81 2.81
CA TYR A 270 -15.32 2.66 1.81
C TYR A 270 -14.98 1.94 0.50
N ASN A 271 -15.00 0.60 0.50
CA ASN A 271 -14.78 -0.20 -0.71
C ASN A 271 -16.06 -0.61 -1.43
N LYS A 272 -17.25 -0.24 -0.91
CA LYS A 272 -18.53 -0.60 -1.56
C LYS A 272 -18.76 0.15 -2.87
N ASN A 273 -18.51 1.46 -2.88
CA ASN A 273 -18.75 2.32 -4.04
C ASN A 273 -17.62 3.35 -4.22
N PRO A 274 -16.37 2.92 -4.42
CA PRO A 274 -15.27 3.84 -4.64
C PRO A 274 -15.40 4.51 -6.01
N ILE A 275 -14.94 5.76 -6.13
CA ILE A 275 -14.71 6.38 -7.43
C ILE A 275 -13.68 5.55 -8.20
N GLN A 276 -13.96 5.31 -9.47
CA GLN A 276 -13.10 4.46 -10.30
C GLN A 276 -12.15 5.32 -11.12
N LYS A 277 -10.86 5.11 -10.95
CA LYS A 277 -9.79 5.60 -11.83
C LYS A 277 -8.97 4.41 -12.32
N SER A 278 -9.54 3.64 -13.24
CA SER A 278 -9.14 2.29 -13.60
C SER A 278 -8.05 2.15 -14.66
N HIS A 279 -7.36 3.23 -15.06
CA HIS A 279 -6.39 3.09 -16.17
C HIS A 279 -5.04 2.52 -15.77
N LEU A 280 -4.84 2.13 -14.51
CA LEU A 280 -3.49 2.00 -14.01
C LEU A 280 -2.92 0.59 -13.94
N PHE A 281 -3.77 -0.41 -13.78
CA PHE A 281 -3.33 -1.80 -13.67
C PHE A 281 -4.20 -2.69 -14.55
N LEU A 282 -3.89 -2.71 -15.84
CA LEU A 282 -4.42 -3.77 -16.70
C LEU A 282 -3.71 -5.06 -16.34
N LEU A 283 -4.50 -6.11 -16.07
CA LEU A 283 -4.00 -7.47 -16.17
C LEU A 283 -3.35 -7.59 -17.55
N SER A 284 -2.06 -7.80 -17.62
CA SER A 284 -1.46 -8.28 -18.85
C SER A 284 -2.10 -9.64 -19.10
N GLN A 285 -3.07 -9.68 -20.00
CA GLN A 285 -3.54 -10.93 -20.58
C GLN A 285 -2.38 -11.50 -21.40
N LYS A 286 -1.54 -12.28 -20.75
CA LYS A 286 -0.62 -13.19 -21.39
C LYS A 286 -0.88 -14.60 -20.91
#